data_602d1acaaa5eae67e9e5b1865d03a3ec
#
_entry.id   602d1acaaa5eae67e9e5b1865d03a3ec
#
_cell.length_a   1.000
_cell.length_b   1.000
_cell.length_c   1.000
_cell.angle_alpha   90.00
_cell.angle_beta   90.00
_cell.angle_gamma   90.00
#
_symmetry.space_group_name_H-M   'P 1'
#
loop_
_entity.id
_entity.type
_entity.pdbx_description
1 polymer ?
#
loop_
_entity_poly.entity_id
_entity_poly.type
_entity_poly.pdbx_seq_one_letter_code
_entity_poly.pdbx_strand_id
1 'polypeptide(L)'
;MIKKINQRCPEMMALLRYSEDSIFFKDMDGRFVLVSEAKARRSDVRWEDMIGKTDFDFLPLEEAQKCRDDEIFIMETGESLVDKEEELTRLNGTKSWISVSKFPWKDIDGETIGVIGISRDISKHKKLENHILRMLSIATHDMRSPITSIALTIKLLTRGRFGEVTGSVKQTLNDIFDRMVRLEKIVEEYLTKSSLMNSSEIGKKELLDLREDIIDPILGEFSQEIEKGDIQIDNCLGAIPGDKIIVSANKNWLAIVYRNLLSNAIGYTGKGGVIAYGFEDIGNMYRLNVYNSGEPIPAEKRISIFEMFESEGGSGIGLPVSRELVRRHGGDLWCEEAQDGHPNFIFTLPKD
;
A
#
# COMPACT_ATOMS: atom_id res chain seq x y z
N MET A 1 44.27 8.64 1.31
CA MET A 1 43.17 9.11 0.46
C MET A 1 42.40 10.25 1.12
N ILE A 2 41.92 10.12 2.34
CA ILE A 2 41.09 11.10 3.07
C ILE A 2 41.75 12.46 3.29
N LYS A 3 43.06 12.50 3.64
CA LYS A 3 43.79 13.79 3.75
C LYS A 3 43.86 14.58 2.44
N LYS A 4 43.85 13.89 1.29
CA LYS A 4 43.81 14.53 -0.04
C LYS A 4 42.40 15.05 -0.40
N ILE A 5 41.35 14.37 0.05
CA ILE A 5 39.95 14.79 -0.16
C ILE A 5 39.63 16.00 0.72
N ASN A 6 40.09 16.03 1.99
CA ASN A 6 39.97 17.18 2.89
C ASN A 6 40.57 18.48 2.30
N GLN A 7 41.63 18.38 1.50
CA GLN A 7 42.27 19.55 0.90
C GLN A 7 41.66 19.94 -0.46
N ARG A 8 40.92 19.03 -1.13
CA ARG A 8 40.41 19.27 -2.50
C ARG A 8 38.92 19.63 -2.60
N CYS A 9 38.13 19.28 -1.59
CA CYS A 9 36.69 19.55 -1.57
C CYS A 9 36.18 19.83 -0.14
N PRO A 10 36.50 21.02 0.43
CA PRO A 10 36.06 21.38 1.78
C PRO A 10 34.53 21.43 1.91
N GLU A 11 33.82 21.76 0.83
CA GLU A 11 32.35 21.78 0.78
C GLU A 11 31.74 20.39 0.99
N MET A 12 32.30 19.38 0.35
CA MET A 12 31.85 17.98 0.54
C MET A 12 32.12 17.52 1.97
N MET A 13 33.25 17.88 2.54
CA MET A 13 33.55 17.54 3.94
C MET A 13 32.62 18.27 4.92
N ALA A 14 32.22 19.49 4.65
CA ALA A 14 31.22 20.20 5.43
C ALA A 14 29.84 19.51 5.33
N LEU A 15 29.43 19.09 4.13
CA LEU A 15 28.20 18.32 3.93
C LEU A 15 28.21 17.03 4.76
N LEU A 16 29.28 16.23 4.69
CA LEU A 16 29.37 14.98 5.43
C LEU A 16 29.44 15.17 6.95
N ARG A 17 29.99 16.29 7.41
CA ARG A 17 30.05 16.62 8.84
C ARG A 17 28.73 17.08 9.41
N TYR A 18 28.00 17.94 8.68
CA TYR A 18 26.83 18.63 9.22
C TYR A 18 25.49 18.05 8.75
N SER A 19 25.50 17.14 7.76
CA SER A 19 24.28 16.45 7.37
C SER A 19 23.73 15.61 8.53
N GLU A 20 22.41 15.67 8.73
CA GLU A 20 21.71 14.74 9.63
C GLU A 20 21.39 13.42 8.96
N ASP A 21 21.45 13.36 7.62
CA ASP A 21 21.25 12.15 6.86
C ASP A 21 22.54 11.30 6.86
N SER A 22 22.36 9.99 6.85
CA SER A 22 23.48 9.05 6.66
C SER A 22 23.86 9.05 5.20
N ILE A 23 25.01 9.63 4.85
CA ILE A 23 25.58 9.61 3.50
C ILE A 23 26.78 8.67 3.52
N PHE A 24 26.88 7.81 2.51
CA PHE A 24 27.98 6.89 2.39
C PHE A 24 28.36 6.62 0.93
N PHE A 25 29.63 6.34 0.73
CA PHE A 25 30.22 5.88 -0.51
C PHE A 25 30.89 4.55 -0.26
N LYS A 26 30.60 3.56 -1.11
CA LYS A 26 31.20 2.23 -1.04
C LYS A 26 31.84 1.87 -2.37
N ASP A 27 32.92 1.10 -2.29
CA ASP A 27 33.56 0.52 -3.46
C ASP A 27 32.81 -0.72 -3.98
N MET A 28 33.36 -1.35 -5.02
CA MET A 28 32.78 -2.55 -5.65
C MET A 28 32.69 -3.75 -4.67
N ASP A 29 33.55 -3.79 -3.66
CA ASP A 29 33.53 -4.83 -2.62
C ASP A 29 32.55 -4.51 -1.47
N GLY A 30 31.80 -3.39 -1.54
CA GLY A 30 30.89 -2.94 -0.48
C GLY A 30 31.59 -2.31 0.72
N ARG A 31 32.86 -1.92 0.60
CA ARG A 31 33.64 -1.29 1.67
C ARG A 31 33.36 0.21 1.70
N PHE A 32 33.14 0.73 2.88
CA PHE A 32 32.98 2.17 3.08
C PHE A 32 34.26 2.92 2.70
N VAL A 33 34.17 3.79 1.70
CA VAL A 33 35.24 4.70 1.25
C VAL A 33 35.10 6.06 1.94
N LEU A 34 33.86 6.50 2.13
CA LEU A 34 33.52 7.78 2.74
C LEU A 34 32.17 7.67 3.44
N VAL A 35 32.04 8.27 4.62
CA VAL A 35 30.76 8.28 5.38
C VAL A 35 30.54 9.62 6.05
N SER A 36 29.29 10.01 6.24
CA SER A 36 28.91 11.17 7.05
C SER A 36 29.07 10.86 8.55
N GLU A 37 29.25 11.90 9.37
CA GLU A 37 29.23 11.76 10.83
C GLU A 37 27.90 11.19 11.34
N ALA A 38 26.78 11.49 10.66
CA ALA A 38 25.48 10.92 10.98
C ALA A 38 25.45 9.40 10.80
N LYS A 39 26.05 8.86 9.73
CA LYS A 39 26.15 7.40 9.50
C LYS A 39 26.95 6.74 10.62
N ALA A 40 28.12 7.30 10.95
CA ALA A 40 29.01 6.77 11.98
C ALA A 40 28.34 6.80 13.37
N ARG A 41 27.72 7.92 13.72
CA ARG A 41 26.98 8.10 14.99
C ARG A 41 25.82 7.10 15.15
N ARG A 42 25.12 6.79 14.05
CA ARG A 42 24.05 5.78 14.06
C ARG A 42 24.57 4.35 14.22
N SER A 43 25.82 4.10 13.89
CA SER A 43 26.50 2.81 14.09
C SER A 43 27.30 2.76 15.40
N ASP A 44 27.22 3.82 16.22
CA ASP A 44 27.93 3.98 17.50
C ASP A 44 29.47 3.82 17.41
N VAL A 45 30.01 4.35 16.31
CA VAL A 45 31.45 4.32 16.02
C VAL A 45 31.93 5.67 15.49
N ARG A 46 33.24 5.90 15.46
CA ARG A 46 33.79 7.06 14.77
C ARG A 46 33.79 6.79 13.27
N TRP A 47 33.67 7.84 12.46
CA TRP A 47 33.61 7.70 11.01
C TRP A 47 34.90 7.09 10.43
N GLU A 48 36.07 7.37 11.07
CA GLU A 48 37.36 6.79 10.66
C GLU A 48 37.39 5.26 10.81
N ASP A 49 36.69 4.73 11.82
CA ASP A 49 36.65 3.30 12.14
C ASP A 49 35.73 2.53 11.19
N MET A 50 34.91 3.22 10.39
CA MET A 50 34.06 2.62 9.35
C MET A 50 34.79 2.40 8.01
N ILE A 51 35.82 3.22 7.73
CA ILE A 51 36.48 3.19 6.43
C ILE A 51 37.20 1.83 6.21
N GLY A 52 36.94 1.24 5.04
CA GLY A 52 37.43 -0.08 4.64
C GLY A 52 36.66 -1.28 5.19
N LYS A 53 35.66 -1.03 6.07
CA LYS A 53 34.73 -2.05 6.57
C LYS A 53 33.49 -2.12 5.72
N THR A 54 32.64 -3.13 5.95
CA THR A 54 31.38 -3.38 5.24
C THR A 54 30.19 -3.27 6.19
N ASP A 55 28.97 -3.39 5.69
CA ASP A 55 27.77 -3.44 6.56
C ASP A 55 27.77 -4.65 7.49
N PHE A 56 28.42 -5.76 7.10
CA PHE A 56 28.54 -6.95 7.95
C PHE A 56 29.27 -6.71 9.28
N ASP A 57 30.06 -5.63 9.36
CA ASP A 57 30.73 -5.22 10.60
C ASP A 57 29.81 -4.43 11.56
N PHE A 58 28.67 -3.93 11.07
CA PHE A 58 27.81 -2.96 11.80
C PHE A 58 26.33 -3.36 11.89
N LEU A 59 25.88 -4.34 11.10
CA LEU A 59 24.49 -4.78 11.04
C LEU A 59 24.40 -6.29 11.28
N PRO A 60 23.24 -6.80 11.72
CA PRO A 60 22.95 -8.23 11.70
C PRO A 60 23.09 -8.81 10.29
N LEU A 61 23.44 -10.09 10.21
CA LEU A 61 23.76 -10.77 8.95
C LEU A 61 22.68 -10.60 7.88
N GLU A 62 21.41 -10.77 8.25
CA GLU A 62 20.28 -10.63 7.33
C GLU A 62 20.16 -9.21 6.75
N GLU A 63 20.32 -8.20 7.60
CA GLU A 63 20.24 -6.79 7.18
C GLU A 63 21.44 -6.40 6.32
N ALA A 64 22.63 -6.86 6.69
CA ALA A 64 23.86 -6.63 5.90
C ALA A 64 23.76 -7.30 4.53
N GLN A 65 23.16 -8.50 4.46
CA GLN A 65 22.96 -9.20 3.18
C GLN A 65 22.00 -8.43 2.27
N LYS A 66 20.85 -7.96 2.78
CA LYS A 66 19.91 -7.12 2.02
C LYS A 66 20.60 -5.87 1.46
N CYS A 67 21.42 -5.20 2.30
CA CYS A 67 22.19 -4.04 1.84
C CYS A 67 23.13 -4.39 0.69
N ARG A 68 23.79 -5.55 0.78
CA ARG A 68 24.72 -6.03 -0.25
C ARG A 68 24.02 -6.44 -1.54
N ASP A 69 22.88 -7.09 -1.44
CA ASP A 69 22.07 -7.49 -2.60
C ASP A 69 21.59 -6.25 -3.39
N ASP A 70 21.10 -5.20 -2.69
CA ASP A 70 20.76 -3.92 -3.31
C ASP A 70 21.98 -3.28 -4.02
N GLU A 71 23.17 -3.33 -3.41
CA GLU A 71 24.39 -2.77 -4.00
C GLU A 71 24.82 -3.53 -5.25
N ILE A 72 24.79 -4.86 -5.22
CA ILE A 72 25.10 -5.70 -6.38
C ILE A 72 24.13 -5.39 -7.52
N PHE A 73 22.83 -5.34 -7.24
CA PHE A 73 21.83 -4.99 -8.23
C PHE A 73 22.12 -3.65 -8.92
N ILE A 74 22.44 -2.60 -8.13
CA ILE A 74 22.76 -1.27 -8.65
C ILE A 74 24.02 -1.28 -9.51
N MET A 75 25.05 -2.03 -9.09
CA MET A 75 26.30 -2.10 -9.83
C MET A 75 26.19 -2.89 -11.13
N GLU A 76 25.35 -3.94 -11.17
CA GLU A 76 25.13 -4.78 -12.35
C GLU A 76 24.19 -4.14 -13.37
N THR A 77 23.10 -3.51 -12.90
CA THR A 77 22.08 -2.94 -13.79
C THR A 77 22.33 -1.47 -14.14
N GLY A 78 23.05 -0.74 -13.27
CA GLY A 78 23.17 0.72 -13.35
C GLY A 78 21.90 1.47 -12.92
N GLU A 79 20.86 0.76 -12.46
CA GLU A 79 19.62 1.35 -12.00
C GLU A 79 19.76 1.89 -10.58
N SER A 80 19.10 3.01 -10.30
CA SER A 80 19.08 3.61 -8.97
C SER A 80 17.92 3.08 -8.15
N LEU A 81 18.13 2.91 -6.86
CA LEU A 81 17.07 2.62 -5.89
C LEU A 81 16.74 3.93 -5.17
N VAL A 82 15.48 4.38 -5.25
CA VAL A 82 15.08 5.70 -4.73
C VAL A 82 13.95 5.54 -3.71
N ASP A 83 14.11 6.21 -2.57
CA ASP A 83 13.11 6.33 -1.49
C ASP A 83 12.53 4.98 -1.00
N LYS A 84 13.37 3.94 -0.97
CA LYS A 84 12.99 2.66 -0.37
C LYS A 84 12.85 2.82 1.14
N GLU A 85 11.62 2.67 1.63
CA GLU A 85 11.34 2.67 3.07
C GLU A 85 11.50 1.26 3.63
N GLU A 86 12.30 1.13 4.69
CA GLU A 86 12.53 -0.16 5.35
C GLU A 86 12.77 -0.01 6.85
N GLU A 87 12.43 -1.03 7.62
CA GLU A 87 12.77 -1.11 9.03
C GLU A 87 14.16 -1.73 9.17
N LEU A 88 15.11 -0.97 9.68
CA LEU A 88 16.47 -1.40 9.90
C LEU A 88 16.68 -1.82 11.35
N THR A 89 17.12 -3.05 11.58
CA THR A 89 17.49 -3.55 12.90
C THR A 89 19.01 -3.44 13.05
N ARG A 90 19.49 -2.87 14.18
CA ARG A 90 20.91 -2.74 14.50
C ARG A 90 21.39 -3.89 15.38
N LEU A 91 22.71 -4.04 15.52
CA LEU A 91 23.34 -5.06 16.37
C LEU A 91 22.89 -5.00 17.84
N ASN A 92 22.57 -3.82 18.35
CA ASN A 92 22.03 -3.63 19.70
C ASN A 92 20.53 -3.91 19.83
N GLY A 93 19.87 -4.43 18.78
CA GLY A 93 18.46 -4.72 18.73
C GLY A 93 17.55 -3.50 18.51
N THR A 94 18.12 -2.28 18.38
CA THR A 94 17.33 -1.07 18.14
C THR A 94 16.81 -1.09 16.70
N LYS A 95 15.51 -0.88 16.55
CA LYS A 95 14.84 -0.75 15.26
C LYS A 95 14.57 0.71 14.92
N SER A 96 14.78 1.08 13.68
CA SER A 96 14.47 2.40 13.15
C SER A 96 13.93 2.30 11.72
N TRP A 97 12.97 3.14 11.39
CA TRP A 97 12.52 3.29 10.01
C TRP A 97 13.45 4.23 9.26
N ILE A 98 13.90 3.80 8.10
CA ILE A 98 14.74 4.60 7.22
C ILE A 98 14.13 4.67 5.82
N SER A 99 14.30 5.81 5.16
CA SER A 99 14.15 5.95 3.72
C SER A 99 15.55 5.97 3.14
N VAL A 100 15.86 5.05 2.24
CA VAL A 100 17.18 4.91 1.63
C VAL A 100 17.11 5.07 0.11
N SER A 101 18.00 5.91 -0.42
CA SER A 101 18.26 6.02 -1.86
C SER A 101 19.70 5.65 -2.14
N LYS A 102 19.91 4.79 -3.14
CA LYS A 102 21.22 4.32 -3.56
C LYS A 102 21.40 4.54 -5.07
N PHE A 103 22.55 5.00 -5.47
CA PHE A 103 22.88 5.37 -6.84
C PHE A 103 24.22 4.73 -7.25
N PRO A 104 24.42 4.38 -8.53
CA PRO A 104 25.72 3.95 -9.01
C PRO A 104 26.72 5.10 -8.89
N TRP A 105 27.85 4.83 -8.23
CA TRP A 105 28.97 5.77 -8.19
C TRP A 105 29.84 5.56 -9.43
N LYS A 106 29.86 6.55 -10.30
CA LYS A 106 30.62 6.52 -11.57
C LYS A 106 31.88 7.35 -11.49
N ASP A 107 32.89 6.92 -12.19
CA ASP A 107 34.13 7.70 -12.40
C ASP A 107 33.97 8.72 -13.54
N ILE A 108 35.08 9.39 -13.90
CA ILE A 108 35.09 10.40 -14.95
C ILE A 108 34.82 9.83 -16.35
N ASP A 109 35.08 8.54 -16.55
CA ASP A 109 34.86 7.84 -17.80
C ASP A 109 33.45 7.23 -17.90
N GLY A 110 32.64 7.37 -16.82
CA GLY A 110 31.26 6.88 -16.73
C GLY A 110 31.13 5.43 -16.24
N GLU A 111 32.25 4.79 -15.91
CA GLU A 111 32.24 3.42 -15.38
C GLU A 111 31.81 3.41 -13.91
N THR A 112 31.01 2.40 -13.54
CA THR A 112 30.58 2.23 -12.15
C THR A 112 31.75 1.71 -11.29
N ILE A 113 32.14 2.48 -10.29
CA ILE A 113 33.21 2.18 -9.35
C ILE A 113 32.74 1.89 -7.93
N GLY A 114 31.41 1.87 -7.72
CA GLY A 114 30.80 1.62 -6.42
C GLY A 114 29.39 2.14 -6.33
N VAL A 115 28.94 2.41 -5.10
CA VAL A 115 27.60 2.90 -4.79
C VAL A 115 27.66 4.12 -3.87
N ILE A 116 26.81 5.11 -4.15
CA ILE A 116 26.51 6.23 -3.25
C ILE A 116 25.15 5.97 -2.60
N GLY A 117 25.07 6.11 -1.29
CA GLY A 117 23.79 5.99 -0.60
C GLY A 117 23.51 7.16 0.33
N ILE A 118 22.23 7.51 0.40
CA ILE A 118 21.67 8.46 1.35
C ILE A 118 20.56 7.77 2.11
N SER A 119 20.63 7.79 3.44
CA SER A 119 19.58 7.19 4.29
C SER A 119 19.14 8.20 5.34
N ARG A 120 17.84 8.47 5.34
CA ARG A 120 17.16 9.37 6.27
C ARG A 120 16.39 8.58 7.32
N ASP A 121 16.51 8.98 8.57
CA ASP A 121 15.69 8.43 9.64
C ASP A 121 14.28 9.04 9.59
N ILE A 122 13.29 8.20 9.27
CA ILE A 122 11.88 8.57 9.20
C ILE A 122 11.08 8.04 10.40
N SER A 123 11.76 7.55 11.45
CA SER A 123 11.09 6.95 12.62
C SER A 123 10.14 7.92 13.33
N LYS A 124 10.49 9.22 13.39
CA LYS A 124 9.58 10.25 13.93
C LYS A 124 8.33 10.42 13.06
N HIS A 125 8.50 10.40 11.75
CA HIS A 125 7.41 10.51 10.79
C HIS A 125 6.47 9.32 10.91
N LYS A 126 7.03 8.10 10.91
CA LYS A 126 6.24 6.86 11.10
C LYS A 126 5.53 6.79 12.46
N LYS A 127 6.17 7.28 13.53
CA LYS A 127 5.51 7.38 14.84
C LYS A 127 4.34 8.35 14.85
N LEU A 128 4.48 9.51 14.20
CA LEU A 128 3.40 10.50 14.10
C LEU A 128 2.26 9.96 13.23
N GLU A 129 2.57 9.36 12.12
CA GLU A 129 1.60 8.70 11.24
C GLU A 129 0.79 7.63 12.01
N ASN A 130 1.48 6.73 12.71
CA ASN A 130 0.85 5.71 13.55
C ASN A 130 0.02 6.31 14.71
N HIS A 131 0.47 7.43 15.27
CA HIS A 131 -0.29 8.11 16.32
C HIS A 131 -1.60 8.71 15.80
N ILE A 132 -1.54 9.37 14.65
CA ILE A 132 -2.72 9.92 13.95
C ILE A 132 -3.71 8.79 13.63
N LEU A 133 -3.24 7.68 13.08
CA LEU A 133 -4.07 6.54 12.75
C LEU A 133 -4.72 5.91 13.99
N ARG A 134 -3.99 5.82 15.09
CA ARG A 134 -4.54 5.33 16.36
C ARG A 134 -5.62 6.28 16.91
N MET A 135 -5.40 7.59 16.84
CA MET A 135 -6.41 8.59 17.23
C MET A 135 -7.66 8.49 16.35
N LEU A 136 -7.48 8.35 15.04
CA LEU A 136 -8.58 8.13 14.09
C LEU A 136 -9.35 6.85 14.41
N SER A 137 -8.67 5.75 14.75
CA SER A 137 -9.31 4.50 15.15
C SER A 137 -10.21 4.66 16.37
N ILE A 138 -9.72 5.34 17.40
CA ILE A 138 -10.49 5.60 18.63
C ILE A 138 -11.70 6.48 18.30
N ALA A 139 -11.49 7.60 17.60
CA ALA A 139 -12.57 8.52 17.24
C ALA A 139 -13.66 7.83 16.39
N THR A 140 -13.23 6.97 15.46
CA THR A 140 -14.14 6.24 14.57
C THR A 140 -14.95 5.18 15.31
N HIS A 141 -14.32 4.47 16.25
CA HIS A 141 -15.03 3.55 17.15
C HIS A 141 -16.12 4.28 17.95
N ASP A 142 -15.78 5.44 18.53
CA ASP A 142 -16.70 6.21 19.36
C ASP A 142 -17.83 6.87 18.54
N MET A 143 -17.60 7.09 17.23
CA MET A 143 -18.64 7.59 16.31
C MET A 143 -19.60 6.49 15.82
N ARG A 144 -19.18 5.23 15.76
CA ARG A 144 -20.03 4.13 15.27
C ARG A 144 -21.30 3.99 16.12
N SER A 145 -21.19 3.97 17.42
CA SER A 145 -22.32 3.77 18.34
C SER A 145 -23.43 4.81 18.18
N PRO A 146 -23.16 6.15 18.21
CA PRO A 146 -24.21 7.15 17.98
C PRO A 146 -24.78 7.11 16.56
N ILE A 147 -23.98 6.83 15.53
CA ILE A 147 -24.44 6.72 14.14
C ILE A 147 -25.45 5.59 14.00
N THR A 148 -25.11 4.39 14.47
CA THR A 148 -26.01 3.22 14.45
C THR A 148 -27.29 3.47 15.25
N SER A 149 -27.19 4.14 16.40
CA SER A 149 -28.37 4.50 17.22
C SER A 149 -29.30 5.47 16.51
N ILE A 150 -28.76 6.51 15.87
CA ILE A 150 -29.55 7.49 15.08
C ILE A 150 -30.19 6.80 13.88
N ALA A 151 -29.44 5.97 13.13
CA ALA A 151 -29.97 5.22 12.00
C ALA A 151 -31.14 4.31 12.40
N LEU A 152 -31.00 3.60 13.53
CA LEU A 152 -32.08 2.78 14.08
C LEU A 152 -33.32 3.63 14.44
N THR A 153 -33.13 4.78 15.08
CA THR A 153 -34.22 5.70 15.46
C THR A 153 -34.98 6.19 14.23
N ILE A 154 -34.25 6.60 13.17
CA ILE A 154 -34.84 7.02 11.89
C ILE A 154 -35.64 5.86 11.29
N LYS A 155 -35.10 4.64 11.29
CA LYS A 155 -35.80 3.45 10.78
C LYS A 155 -37.11 3.13 11.56
N LEU A 156 -37.12 3.36 12.88
CA LEU A 156 -38.32 3.21 13.70
C LEU A 156 -39.35 4.30 13.41
N LEU A 157 -38.93 5.55 13.21
CA LEU A 157 -39.80 6.66 12.80
C LEU A 157 -40.44 6.39 11.42
N THR A 158 -39.66 5.98 10.42
CA THR A 158 -40.18 5.68 9.07
C THR A 158 -41.18 4.51 9.04
N ARG A 159 -41.07 3.58 10.03
CA ARG A 159 -42.01 2.46 10.22
C ARG A 159 -43.26 2.81 11.03
N GLY A 160 -43.41 4.08 11.40
CA GLY A 160 -44.59 4.54 12.15
C GLY A 160 -44.67 4.08 13.62
N ARG A 161 -43.55 3.63 14.22
CA ARG A 161 -43.51 3.16 15.61
C ARG A 161 -43.83 4.28 16.64
N PHE A 162 -43.66 5.54 16.25
CA PHE A 162 -43.90 6.72 17.10
C PHE A 162 -45.06 7.57 16.58
N GLY A 163 -45.89 7.07 15.69
CA GLY A 163 -47.03 7.76 15.07
C GLY A 163 -46.91 7.80 13.55
N GLU A 164 -48.00 8.21 12.88
CA GLU A 164 -48.02 8.33 11.43
C GLU A 164 -47.14 9.47 10.94
N VAL A 165 -46.35 9.20 9.92
CA VAL A 165 -45.41 10.14 9.30
C VAL A 165 -45.95 10.51 7.92
N THR A 166 -46.07 11.81 7.62
CA THR A 166 -46.52 12.29 6.29
C THR A 166 -45.51 11.88 5.21
N GLY A 167 -45.99 11.77 3.95
CA GLY A 167 -45.13 11.30 2.84
C GLY A 167 -43.88 12.12 2.64
N SER A 168 -43.93 13.44 2.76
CA SER A 168 -42.78 14.34 2.65
C SER A 168 -41.76 14.15 3.79
N VAL A 169 -42.24 13.99 5.03
CA VAL A 169 -41.38 13.72 6.19
C VAL A 169 -40.72 12.33 6.06
N LYS A 170 -41.48 11.33 5.59
CA LYS A 170 -40.95 9.99 5.35
C LYS A 170 -39.82 9.98 4.32
N GLN A 171 -39.96 10.78 3.26
CA GLN A 171 -38.90 10.94 2.24
C GLN A 171 -37.64 11.58 2.84
N THR A 172 -37.77 12.65 3.60
CA THR A 172 -36.67 13.31 4.29
C THR A 172 -35.95 12.36 5.27
N LEU A 173 -36.73 11.56 6.02
CA LEU A 173 -36.16 10.58 6.95
C LEU A 173 -35.35 9.48 6.21
N ASN A 174 -35.86 9.03 5.07
CA ASN A 174 -35.09 8.07 4.23
C ASN A 174 -33.80 8.70 3.70
N ASP A 175 -33.84 9.95 3.23
CA ASP A 175 -32.65 10.66 2.77
C ASP A 175 -31.60 10.80 3.90
N ILE A 176 -32.05 11.07 5.13
CA ILE A 176 -31.14 11.13 6.30
C ILE A 176 -30.59 9.73 6.62
N PHE A 177 -31.43 8.69 6.56
CA PHE A 177 -30.98 7.31 6.78
C PHE A 177 -29.89 6.92 5.78
N ASP A 178 -30.08 7.21 4.49
CA ASP A 178 -29.08 6.91 3.45
C ASP A 178 -27.75 7.65 3.69
N ARG A 179 -27.82 8.91 4.16
CA ARG A 179 -26.61 9.66 4.57
C ARG A 179 -25.93 9.03 5.77
N MET A 180 -26.68 8.53 6.75
CA MET A 180 -26.11 7.85 7.93
C MET A 180 -25.42 6.54 7.54
N VAL A 181 -26.01 5.75 6.64
CA VAL A 181 -25.40 4.51 6.12
C VAL A 181 -24.09 4.82 5.38
N ARG A 182 -24.06 5.90 4.60
CA ARG A 182 -22.80 6.34 3.95
C ARG A 182 -21.75 6.76 4.97
N LEU A 183 -22.16 7.47 6.02
CA LEU A 183 -21.22 7.89 7.09
C LEU A 183 -20.67 6.67 7.85
N GLU A 184 -21.51 5.68 8.15
CA GLU A 184 -21.09 4.42 8.78
C GLU A 184 -20.05 3.69 7.92
N LYS A 185 -20.27 3.62 6.60
CA LYS A 185 -19.29 3.04 5.66
C LYS A 185 -17.95 3.77 5.69
N ILE A 186 -17.95 5.11 5.66
CA ILE A 186 -16.72 5.92 5.76
C ILE A 186 -15.98 5.63 7.07
N VAL A 187 -16.71 5.56 8.18
CA VAL A 187 -16.17 5.25 9.50
C VAL A 187 -15.53 3.87 9.51
N GLU A 188 -16.15 2.85 8.91
CA GLU A 188 -15.60 1.49 8.81
C GLU A 188 -14.34 1.41 7.94
N GLU A 189 -14.31 2.13 6.83
CA GLU A 189 -13.13 2.23 5.96
C GLU A 189 -11.92 2.84 6.72
N TYR A 190 -12.16 3.87 7.55
CA TYR A 190 -11.11 4.45 8.42
C TYR A 190 -10.61 3.48 9.48
N LEU A 191 -11.49 2.71 10.12
CA LEU A 191 -11.11 1.69 11.09
C LEU A 191 -10.25 0.60 10.47
N THR A 192 -10.68 0.11 9.32
CA THR A 192 -9.97 -0.92 8.57
C THR A 192 -8.54 -0.45 8.26
N LYS A 193 -8.39 0.77 7.75
CA LYS A 193 -7.09 1.37 7.47
C LYS A 193 -6.22 1.48 8.72
N SER A 194 -6.76 2.01 9.80
CA SER A 194 -6.02 2.18 11.07
C SER A 194 -5.56 0.84 11.66
N SER A 195 -6.41 -0.18 11.59
CA SER A 195 -6.08 -1.55 12.02
C SER A 195 -4.96 -2.16 11.18
N LEU A 196 -5.02 -1.96 9.86
CA LEU A 196 -4.03 -2.50 8.91
C LEU A 196 -2.64 -1.86 9.08
N MET A 197 -2.59 -0.55 9.31
CA MET A 197 -1.31 0.16 9.47
C MET A 197 -0.65 -0.12 10.83
N ASN A 198 -1.42 -0.51 11.84
CA ASN A 198 -0.88 -0.88 13.16
C ASN A 198 -0.37 -2.32 13.25
N SER A 199 -0.72 -3.20 12.30
CA SER A 199 -0.21 -4.57 12.24
C SER A 199 1.10 -4.59 11.43
N SER A 200 2.23 -4.68 12.13
CA SER A 200 3.56 -4.88 11.52
C SER A 200 3.74 -6.27 10.91
N GLU A 201 2.81 -7.17 11.12
CA GLU A 201 2.84 -8.51 10.55
C GLU A 201 1.68 -8.70 9.57
N ILE A 202 1.97 -9.26 8.42
CA ILE A 202 0.96 -9.87 7.56
C ILE A 202 0.26 -10.92 8.42
N GLY A 203 -1.02 -10.69 8.76
CA GLY A 203 -1.79 -11.67 9.50
C GLY A 203 -1.64 -13.06 8.85
N LYS A 204 -1.87 -14.12 9.61
CA LYS A 204 -1.65 -15.50 9.17
C LYS A 204 -2.14 -15.72 7.74
N LYS A 205 -1.22 -16.00 6.81
CA LYS A 205 -1.55 -16.44 5.46
C LYS A 205 -2.12 -17.86 5.54
N GLU A 206 -3.11 -18.15 4.72
CA GLU A 206 -3.72 -19.46 4.57
C GLU A 206 -3.94 -19.75 3.08
N LEU A 207 -4.00 -21.02 2.72
CA LEU A 207 -4.34 -21.42 1.36
C LEU A 207 -5.85 -21.25 1.17
N LEU A 208 -6.22 -20.43 0.20
CA LEU A 208 -7.60 -20.04 -0.08
C LEU A 208 -7.94 -20.39 -1.52
N ASP A 209 -9.13 -20.92 -1.72
CA ASP A 209 -9.76 -20.92 -3.04
C ASP A 209 -10.34 -19.52 -3.30
N LEU A 210 -9.78 -18.82 -4.28
CA LEU A 210 -10.14 -17.44 -4.58
C LEU A 210 -11.63 -17.27 -4.87
N ARG A 211 -12.23 -18.25 -5.53
CA ARG A 211 -13.65 -18.24 -5.89
C ARG A 211 -14.53 -18.53 -4.69
N GLU A 212 -14.37 -19.73 -4.10
CA GLU A 212 -15.24 -20.22 -3.03
C GLU A 212 -15.09 -19.43 -1.73
N ASP A 213 -13.85 -19.00 -1.40
CA ASP A 213 -13.56 -18.36 -0.14
C ASP A 213 -13.70 -16.84 -0.16
N ILE A 214 -13.58 -16.20 -1.34
CA ILE A 214 -13.51 -14.74 -1.45
C ILE A 214 -14.59 -14.18 -2.37
N ILE A 215 -14.61 -14.57 -3.67
CA ILE A 215 -15.43 -13.88 -4.67
C ILE A 215 -16.91 -14.19 -4.48
N ASP A 216 -17.29 -15.46 -4.40
CA ASP A 216 -18.71 -15.86 -4.30
C ASP A 216 -19.39 -15.33 -3.05
N PRO A 217 -18.77 -15.35 -1.84
CA PRO A 217 -19.33 -14.69 -0.66
C PRO A 217 -19.55 -13.20 -0.84
N ILE A 218 -18.60 -12.49 -1.47
CA ILE A 218 -18.70 -11.03 -1.69
C ILE A 218 -19.77 -10.71 -2.72
N LEU A 219 -19.91 -11.47 -3.80
CA LEU A 219 -21.01 -11.34 -4.76
C LEU A 219 -22.37 -11.52 -4.10
N GLY A 220 -22.46 -12.47 -3.15
CA GLY A 220 -23.67 -12.66 -2.34
C GLY A 220 -24.02 -11.44 -1.48
N GLU A 221 -23.03 -10.74 -0.92
CA GLU A 221 -23.25 -9.50 -0.17
C GLU A 221 -23.89 -8.39 -1.04
N PHE A 222 -23.54 -8.30 -2.32
CA PHE A 222 -24.00 -7.27 -3.26
C PHE A 222 -25.12 -7.73 -4.21
N SER A 223 -25.74 -8.87 -3.96
CA SER A 223 -26.76 -9.44 -4.85
C SER A 223 -27.93 -8.50 -5.13
N GLN A 224 -28.39 -7.75 -4.12
CA GLN A 224 -29.50 -6.81 -4.29
C GLN A 224 -29.12 -5.60 -5.16
N GLU A 225 -27.92 -5.08 -5.01
CA GLU A 225 -27.40 -3.96 -5.82
C GLU A 225 -27.20 -4.39 -7.27
N ILE A 226 -26.68 -5.59 -7.48
CA ILE A 226 -26.48 -6.20 -8.81
C ILE A 226 -27.82 -6.39 -9.50
N GLU A 227 -28.82 -6.97 -8.83
CA GLU A 227 -30.18 -7.16 -9.37
C GLU A 227 -30.87 -5.83 -9.69
N LYS A 228 -30.83 -4.85 -8.79
CA LYS A 228 -31.42 -3.53 -9.03
C LYS A 228 -30.75 -2.77 -10.17
N GLY A 229 -29.44 -2.93 -10.32
CA GLY A 229 -28.67 -2.35 -11.40
C GLY A 229 -28.80 -3.10 -12.74
N ASP A 230 -29.44 -4.26 -12.76
CA ASP A 230 -29.48 -5.16 -13.91
C ASP A 230 -28.06 -5.44 -14.45
N ILE A 231 -27.10 -5.58 -13.52
CA ILE A 231 -25.67 -5.72 -13.81
C ILE A 231 -25.38 -7.19 -14.17
N GLN A 232 -24.72 -7.41 -15.29
CA GLN A 232 -24.28 -8.74 -15.70
C GLN A 232 -22.90 -9.04 -15.09
N ILE A 233 -22.79 -10.20 -14.44
CA ILE A 233 -21.52 -10.68 -13.93
C ILE A 233 -20.95 -11.68 -14.92
N ASP A 234 -19.83 -11.31 -15.55
CA ASP A 234 -19.04 -12.20 -16.39
C ASP A 234 -17.90 -12.80 -15.58
N ASN A 235 -18.04 -14.08 -15.25
CA ASN A 235 -17.09 -14.80 -14.44
C ASN A 235 -16.09 -15.54 -15.33
N CYS A 236 -15.13 -14.82 -15.90
CA CYS A 236 -14.05 -15.41 -16.71
C CYS A 236 -13.15 -16.38 -15.93
N LEU A 237 -13.28 -16.45 -14.58
CA LEU A 237 -12.62 -17.47 -13.76
C LEU A 237 -13.17 -18.87 -14.06
N GLY A 238 -14.40 -18.99 -14.58
CA GLY A 238 -15.01 -20.26 -14.98
C GLY A 238 -14.38 -20.90 -16.21
N ALA A 239 -13.56 -20.19 -16.96
CA ALA A 239 -12.83 -20.72 -18.12
C ALA A 239 -11.50 -21.39 -17.75
N ILE A 240 -11.11 -21.42 -16.48
CA ILE A 240 -9.86 -22.02 -16.03
C ILE A 240 -10.05 -23.53 -15.89
N PRO A 241 -9.26 -24.34 -16.60
CA PRO A 241 -9.31 -25.79 -16.47
C PRO A 241 -8.86 -26.19 -15.06
N GLY A 242 -9.74 -26.89 -14.34
CA GLY A 242 -9.41 -27.43 -13.01
C GLY A 242 -10.00 -26.70 -11.82
N ASP A 243 -10.79 -25.67 -12.06
CA ASP A 243 -11.78 -25.08 -11.15
C ASP A 243 -11.28 -24.39 -9.85
N LYS A 244 -10.01 -24.48 -9.47
CA LYS A 244 -9.53 -23.89 -8.22
C LYS A 244 -8.32 -22.99 -8.43
N ILE A 245 -8.44 -21.74 -7.98
CA ILE A 245 -7.33 -20.79 -7.94
C ILE A 245 -6.89 -20.69 -6.48
N ILE A 246 -5.87 -21.47 -6.13
CA ILE A 246 -5.33 -21.50 -4.77
C ILE A 246 -4.30 -20.39 -4.63
N VAL A 247 -4.53 -19.50 -3.68
CA VAL A 247 -3.63 -18.40 -3.32
C VAL A 247 -3.24 -18.50 -1.84
N SER A 248 -2.01 -18.14 -1.52
CA SER A 248 -1.54 -18.03 -0.14
C SER A 248 -1.71 -16.57 0.32
N ALA A 249 -2.78 -16.28 1.07
CA ALA A 249 -3.12 -14.91 1.43
C ALA A 249 -3.81 -14.82 2.81
N ASN A 250 -3.89 -13.60 3.34
CA ASN A 250 -4.77 -13.32 4.45
C ASN A 250 -6.21 -13.15 3.95
N LYS A 251 -7.12 -14.05 4.35
CA LYS A 251 -8.52 -14.08 3.90
C LYS A 251 -9.24 -12.75 4.09
N ASN A 252 -9.10 -12.14 5.25
CA ASN A 252 -9.79 -10.89 5.56
C ASN A 252 -9.28 -9.73 4.69
N TRP A 253 -7.98 -9.66 4.48
CA TRP A 253 -7.38 -8.61 3.66
C TRP A 253 -7.77 -8.75 2.19
N LEU A 254 -7.73 -9.96 1.67
CA LEU A 254 -8.12 -10.22 0.28
C LEU A 254 -9.61 -9.95 0.05
N ALA A 255 -10.47 -10.29 1.04
CA ALA A 255 -11.88 -9.95 1.02
C ALA A 255 -12.13 -8.43 1.00
N ILE A 256 -11.33 -7.63 1.74
CA ILE A 256 -11.39 -6.17 1.70
C ILE A 256 -11.05 -5.64 0.31
N VAL A 257 -9.98 -6.17 -0.33
CA VAL A 257 -9.58 -5.77 -1.68
C VAL A 257 -10.73 -6.00 -2.67
N TYR A 258 -11.26 -7.23 -2.73
CA TYR A 258 -12.35 -7.56 -3.65
C TYR A 258 -13.64 -6.79 -3.35
N ARG A 259 -14.00 -6.61 -2.09
CA ARG A 259 -15.18 -5.82 -1.69
C ARG A 259 -15.06 -4.36 -2.14
N ASN A 260 -13.89 -3.76 -2.01
CA ASN A 260 -13.64 -2.39 -2.46
C ASN A 260 -13.72 -2.28 -3.99
N LEU A 261 -13.06 -3.20 -4.72
CA LEU A 261 -13.08 -3.19 -6.17
C LEU A 261 -14.49 -3.46 -6.71
N LEU A 262 -15.23 -4.42 -6.13
CA LEU A 262 -16.60 -4.72 -6.54
C LEU A 262 -17.57 -3.58 -6.22
N SER A 263 -17.49 -2.98 -5.03
CA SER A 263 -18.30 -1.81 -4.65
C SER A 263 -18.07 -0.63 -5.62
N ASN A 264 -16.82 -0.39 -6.03
CA ASN A 264 -16.49 0.61 -7.04
C ASN A 264 -17.08 0.22 -8.41
N ALA A 265 -16.86 -1.02 -8.85
CA ALA A 265 -17.40 -1.51 -10.10
C ALA A 265 -18.93 -1.33 -10.17
N ILE A 266 -19.68 -1.74 -9.16
CA ILE A 266 -21.14 -1.56 -9.08
C ILE A 266 -21.53 -0.06 -9.15
N GLY A 267 -20.81 0.80 -8.41
CA GLY A 267 -21.08 2.22 -8.36
C GLY A 267 -20.88 2.96 -9.69
N TYR A 268 -19.94 2.50 -10.52
CA TYR A 268 -19.55 3.18 -11.77
C TYR A 268 -20.05 2.48 -13.03
N THR A 269 -20.48 1.22 -12.98
CA THR A 269 -20.92 0.45 -14.16
C THR A 269 -22.21 1.00 -14.76
N GLY A 270 -23.12 1.55 -13.96
CA GLY A 270 -24.43 1.96 -14.43
C GLY A 270 -25.39 0.78 -14.64
N LYS A 271 -26.63 1.11 -15.03
CA LYS A 271 -27.69 0.12 -15.21
C LYS A 271 -27.48 -0.69 -16.50
N GLY A 272 -27.57 -2.02 -16.40
CA GLY A 272 -27.42 -2.93 -17.54
C GLY A 272 -25.96 -3.15 -17.98
N GLY A 273 -24.99 -2.68 -17.18
CA GLY A 273 -23.59 -2.85 -17.52
C GLY A 273 -23.00 -4.20 -17.08
N VAL A 274 -21.72 -4.39 -17.33
CA VAL A 274 -21.00 -5.66 -17.11
C VAL A 274 -19.87 -5.46 -16.10
N ILE A 275 -19.74 -6.40 -15.17
CA ILE A 275 -18.58 -6.55 -14.29
C ILE A 275 -17.98 -7.91 -14.58
N ALA A 276 -16.66 -7.98 -14.79
CA ALA A 276 -15.96 -9.22 -15.07
C ALA A 276 -14.77 -9.42 -14.13
N TYR A 277 -14.52 -10.68 -13.83
CA TYR A 277 -13.33 -11.12 -13.06
C TYR A 277 -12.45 -11.94 -13.96
N GLY A 278 -11.15 -11.71 -13.91
CA GLY A 278 -10.17 -12.44 -14.69
C GLY A 278 -9.02 -12.97 -13.84
N PHE A 279 -8.33 -13.92 -14.44
CA PHE A 279 -7.17 -14.59 -13.85
C PHE A 279 -6.18 -14.94 -14.96
N GLU A 280 -4.91 -14.72 -14.67
CA GLU A 280 -3.81 -15.11 -15.53
C GLU A 280 -2.65 -15.64 -14.68
N ASP A 281 -2.10 -16.77 -15.08
CA ASP A 281 -0.90 -17.33 -14.46
C ASP A 281 0.34 -16.76 -15.18
N ILE A 282 1.11 -15.93 -14.48
CA ILE A 282 2.31 -15.27 -14.99
C ILE A 282 3.61 -15.83 -14.38
N GLY A 283 3.66 -17.13 -14.15
CA GLY A 283 4.83 -17.82 -13.61
C GLY A 283 4.82 -17.93 -12.10
N ASN A 284 5.58 -17.12 -11.37
CA ASN A 284 5.62 -17.11 -9.91
C ASN A 284 4.55 -16.23 -9.26
N MET A 285 3.72 -15.55 -10.05
CA MET A 285 2.62 -14.72 -9.59
C MET A 285 1.32 -15.04 -10.33
N TYR A 286 0.21 -14.68 -9.72
CA TYR A 286 -1.09 -14.58 -10.36
C TYR A 286 -1.38 -13.12 -10.69
N ARG A 287 -1.86 -12.85 -11.90
CA ARG A 287 -2.43 -11.57 -12.31
C ARG A 287 -3.94 -11.69 -12.29
N LEU A 288 -4.56 -10.93 -11.42
CA LEU A 288 -6.00 -10.94 -11.15
C LEU A 288 -6.58 -9.61 -11.59
N ASN A 289 -7.83 -9.58 -12.04
CA ASN A 289 -8.46 -8.33 -12.39
C ASN A 289 -9.94 -8.27 -12.05
N VAL A 290 -10.42 -7.04 -11.88
CA VAL A 290 -11.84 -6.67 -11.81
C VAL A 290 -12.07 -5.61 -12.88
N TYR A 291 -12.80 -5.97 -13.89
CA TYR A 291 -13.24 -5.10 -14.99
C TYR A 291 -14.65 -4.58 -14.71
N ASN A 292 -14.94 -3.37 -15.18
CA ASN A 292 -16.29 -2.84 -15.22
C ASN A 292 -16.53 -1.98 -16.46
N SER A 293 -17.72 -2.07 -17.06
CA SER A 293 -18.13 -1.31 -18.23
C SER A 293 -18.58 0.14 -17.92
N GLY A 294 -17.99 0.74 -16.86
CA GLY A 294 -18.25 2.12 -16.48
C GLY A 294 -17.49 3.14 -17.32
N GLU A 295 -17.62 4.42 -16.98
CA GLU A 295 -16.91 5.48 -17.71
C GLU A 295 -15.39 5.29 -17.66
N PRO A 296 -14.68 5.57 -18.77
CA PRO A 296 -13.22 5.49 -18.83
C PRO A 296 -12.55 6.40 -17.81
N ILE A 297 -11.48 5.91 -17.17
CA ILE A 297 -10.65 6.71 -16.29
C ILE A 297 -9.53 7.35 -17.11
N PRO A 298 -9.46 8.72 -17.19
CA PRO A 298 -8.39 9.41 -17.89
C PRO A 298 -7.00 8.96 -17.44
N ALA A 299 -6.05 8.86 -18.38
CA ALA A 299 -4.71 8.34 -18.11
C ALA A 299 -4.00 9.09 -16.96
N GLU A 300 -4.16 10.42 -16.91
CA GLU A 300 -3.61 11.28 -15.86
C GLU A 300 -4.18 10.99 -14.47
N LYS A 301 -5.41 10.46 -14.38
CA LYS A 301 -6.07 10.13 -13.11
C LYS A 301 -5.77 8.70 -12.63
N ARG A 302 -5.29 7.80 -13.49
CA ARG A 302 -5.08 6.36 -13.14
C ARG A 302 -4.06 6.13 -12.04
N ILE A 303 -3.15 7.06 -11.82
CA ILE A 303 -2.19 7.03 -10.71
C ILE A 303 -2.80 7.67 -9.47
N SER A 304 -3.40 8.86 -9.60
CA SER A 304 -3.92 9.63 -8.47
C SER A 304 -5.13 9.01 -7.79
N ILE A 305 -5.92 8.15 -8.47
CA ILE A 305 -7.04 7.42 -7.83
C ILE A 305 -6.58 6.46 -6.71
N PHE A 306 -5.29 6.15 -6.63
CA PHE A 306 -4.67 5.41 -5.53
C PHE A 306 -4.08 6.31 -4.46
N GLU A 307 -4.16 7.64 -4.60
CA GLU A 307 -3.82 8.60 -3.56
C GLU A 307 -5.02 8.80 -2.63
N MET A 308 -4.72 9.18 -1.39
CA MET A 308 -5.76 9.30 -0.38
C MET A 308 -6.62 10.53 -0.62
N PHE A 309 -7.94 10.33 -0.42
CA PHE A 309 -8.95 11.39 -0.53
C PHE A 309 -9.21 11.89 -1.97
N GLU A 310 -8.61 11.25 -2.96
CA GLU A 310 -8.88 11.50 -4.37
C GLU A 310 -10.09 10.67 -4.80
N SER A 311 -11.32 11.21 -4.71
CA SER A 311 -12.52 10.60 -5.31
C SER A 311 -13.63 11.61 -5.57
N GLU A 312 -14.30 11.50 -6.71
CA GLU A 312 -15.50 12.25 -7.06
C GLU A 312 -16.76 11.49 -6.57
N GLY A 313 -17.00 11.44 -5.26
CA GLY A 313 -18.26 10.86 -4.73
C GLY A 313 -18.12 9.69 -3.75
N GLY A 314 -16.91 9.27 -3.41
CA GLY A 314 -16.61 8.26 -2.38
C GLY A 314 -15.72 8.82 -1.26
N SER A 315 -15.29 7.95 -0.33
CA SER A 315 -14.35 8.33 0.73
C SER A 315 -12.92 8.61 0.22
N GLY A 316 -12.58 8.14 -0.99
CA GLY A 316 -11.21 8.18 -1.53
C GLY A 316 -10.19 7.33 -0.77
N ILE A 317 -10.64 6.35 0.02
CA ILE A 317 -9.79 5.52 0.89
C ILE A 317 -9.70 4.08 0.39
N GLY A 318 -10.74 3.58 -0.26
CA GLY A 318 -10.84 2.16 -0.64
C GLY A 318 -9.70 1.67 -1.54
N LEU A 319 -9.40 2.38 -2.62
CA LEU A 319 -8.32 2.01 -3.56
C LEU A 319 -6.91 2.10 -2.94
N PRO A 320 -6.54 3.20 -2.24
CA PRO A 320 -5.27 3.27 -1.51
C PRO A 320 -5.07 2.13 -0.51
N VAL A 321 -6.10 1.80 0.28
CA VAL A 321 -6.06 0.68 1.23
C VAL A 321 -5.90 -0.65 0.49
N SER A 322 -6.65 -0.87 -0.58
CA SER A 322 -6.55 -2.10 -1.37
C SER A 322 -5.15 -2.30 -1.94
N ARG A 323 -4.54 -1.24 -2.46
CA ARG A 323 -3.17 -1.27 -3.00
C ARG A 323 -2.15 -1.62 -1.91
N GLU A 324 -2.28 -1.01 -0.73
CA GLU A 324 -1.39 -1.31 0.41
C GLU A 324 -1.53 -2.77 0.87
N LEU A 325 -2.76 -3.31 0.92
CA LEU A 325 -2.99 -4.71 1.27
C LEU A 325 -2.35 -5.68 0.28
N VAL A 326 -2.48 -5.38 -1.02
CA VAL A 326 -1.87 -6.18 -2.08
C VAL A 326 -0.34 -6.10 -2.00
N ARG A 327 0.22 -4.91 -1.78
CA ARG A 327 1.68 -4.73 -1.59
C ARG A 327 2.23 -5.51 -0.42
N ARG A 328 1.52 -5.56 0.68
CA ARG A 328 1.88 -6.39 1.85
C ARG A 328 1.84 -7.88 1.56
N HIS A 329 1.05 -8.32 0.58
CA HIS A 329 1.09 -9.69 0.08
C HIS A 329 2.23 -9.97 -0.89
N GLY A 330 3.01 -8.94 -1.28
CA GLY A 330 4.13 -9.04 -2.22
C GLY A 330 3.74 -8.80 -3.69
N GLY A 331 2.57 -8.20 -3.93
CA GLY A 331 2.09 -7.79 -5.25
C GLY A 331 1.99 -6.27 -5.41
N ASP A 332 1.26 -5.81 -6.44
CA ASP A 332 0.82 -4.41 -6.59
C ASP A 332 -0.58 -4.37 -7.19
N LEU A 333 -1.27 -3.22 -7.08
CA LEU A 333 -2.60 -2.94 -7.64
C LEU A 333 -2.54 -1.65 -8.46
N TRP A 334 -3.05 -1.71 -9.69
CA TRP A 334 -3.12 -0.57 -10.61
C TRP A 334 -4.37 -0.61 -11.47
N CYS A 335 -4.60 0.42 -12.28
CA CYS A 335 -5.70 0.49 -13.23
C CYS A 335 -5.16 0.61 -14.65
N GLU A 336 -5.67 -0.23 -15.55
CA GLU A 336 -5.43 -0.18 -16.98
C GLU A 336 -6.73 0.13 -17.73
N GLU A 337 -6.61 0.50 -18.97
CA GLU A 337 -7.72 0.57 -19.92
C GLU A 337 -7.85 -0.77 -20.63
N ALA A 338 -9.03 -1.35 -20.60
CA ALA A 338 -9.32 -2.54 -21.38
C ALA A 338 -9.39 -2.22 -22.89
N GLN A 339 -9.44 -3.23 -23.76
CA GLN A 339 -9.45 -3.04 -25.20
C GLN A 339 -10.66 -2.24 -25.72
N ASP A 340 -11.74 -2.23 -24.97
CA ASP A 340 -12.98 -1.48 -25.24
C ASP A 340 -13.01 -0.08 -24.62
N GLY A 341 -11.92 0.35 -23.96
CA GLY A 341 -11.77 1.65 -23.37
C GLY A 341 -12.24 1.77 -21.91
N HIS A 342 -12.78 0.70 -21.32
CA HIS A 342 -13.32 0.69 -19.96
C HIS A 342 -12.25 0.41 -18.88
N PRO A 343 -12.52 0.76 -17.61
CA PRO A 343 -11.57 0.52 -16.53
C PRO A 343 -11.38 -0.96 -16.21
N ASN A 344 -10.13 -1.37 -16.04
CA ASN A 344 -9.74 -2.69 -15.57
C ASN A 344 -8.76 -2.55 -14.42
N PHE A 345 -9.18 -2.89 -13.21
CA PHE A 345 -8.35 -2.89 -12.02
C PHE A 345 -7.61 -4.21 -11.92
N ILE A 346 -6.28 -4.14 -11.96
CA ILE A 346 -5.41 -5.30 -12.01
C ILE A 346 -4.57 -5.35 -10.75
N PHE A 347 -4.42 -6.53 -10.19
CA PHE A 347 -3.48 -6.75 -9.10
C PHE A 347 -2.78 -8.09 -9.20
N THR A 348 -1.61 -8.19 -8.59
CA THR A 348 -0.81 -9.40 -8.57
C THR A 348 -0.72 -9.98 -7.17
N LEU A 349 -0.65 -11.31 -7.09
CA LEU A 349 -0.36 -12.04 -5.85
C LEU A 349 0.69 -13.09 -6.13
N PRO A 350 1.70 -13.27 -5.25
CA PRO A 350 2.61 -14.41 -5.32
C PRO A 350 1.84 -15.73 -5.17
N LYS A 351 2.36 -16.79 -5.76
CA LYS A 351 1.79 -18.13 -5.61
C LYS A 351 2.05 -18.75 -4.24
N ASP A 352 3.16 -18.34 -3.58
CA ASP A 352 3.62 -18.84 -2.28
C ASP A 352 3.77 -17.71 -1.26
#